data_2702f5f3d496a21463dbf0fa82dea8f7
#
_entry.id   2702f5f3d496a21463dbf0fa82dea8f7
#
_cell.length_a   1.000
_cell.length_b   1.000
_cell.length_c   1.000
_cell.angle_alpha   90.00
_cell.angle_beta   90.00
_cell.angle_gamma   90.00
#
_symmetry.space_group_name_H-M   'P 1'
#
loop_
_entity.id
_entity.type
_entity.pdbx_description
1 polymer ?
#
loop_
_entity_poly.entity_id
_entity_poly.type
_entity_poly.pdbx_seq_one_letter_code
_entity_poly.pdbx_strand_id
1 'polypeptide(L)'
;MYRNVIDIRREVPKDVLERLVAIADKAFNNRAGKVKNVSMSPYRFIYEGGESEYGCLEVGMLNLKREAGFLNFVSAWEWVDDDPNECCDLLKLFTKKR
;
A
#
# COMPACT_ATOMS: atom_id res chain seq x y z
N MET A 1 -9.85 11.67 4.85
CA MET A 1 -9.70 10.37 4.19
C MET A 1 -8.22 10.10 3.90
N TYR A 2 -7.75 8.94 4.24
CA TYR A 2 -6.34 8.55 4.07
C TYR A 2 -6.25 7.42 3.06
N ARG A 3 -5.18 7.42 2.26
CA ARG A 3 -4.97 6.40 1.23
C ARG A 3 -3.52 5.95 1.18
N ASN A 4 -3.33 4.67 0.92
CA ASN A 4 -2.06 4.14 0.44
C ASN A 4 -2.25 3.88 -1.05
N VAL A 5 -1.41 4.49 -1.88
CA VAL A 5 -1.40 4.29 -3.32
C VAL A 5 -0.10 3.58 -3.68
N ILE A 6 -0.21 2.37 -4.21
CA ILE A 6 0.94 1.51 -4.51
C ILE A 6 0.92 1.19 -5.99
N ASP A 7 1.93 1.65 -6.71
CA ASP A 7 2.09 1.33 -8.13
C ASP A 7 3.05 0.15 -8.28
N ILE A 8 2.64 -0.82 -9.05
CA ILE A 8 3.41 -2.03 -9.35
C ILE A 8 4.07 -1.87 -10.71
N ARG A 9 5.29 -2.38 -10.85
CA ARG A 9 6.03 -2.35 -12.11
C ARG A 9 5.24 -3.04 -13.20
N ARG A 10 5.19 -2.43 -14.38
CA ARG A 10 4.38 -2.89 -15.51
C ARG A 10 4.84 -4.23 -16.10
N GLU A 11 6.10 -4.58 -15.91
CA GLU A 11 6.65 -5.85 -16.38
C GLU A 11 6.28 -7.05 -15.51
N VAL A 12 5.63 -6.82 -14.38
CA VAL A 12 5.21 -7.91 -13.50
C VAL A 12 4.12 -8.74 -14.17
N PRO A 13 4.30 -10.08 -14.31
CA PRO A 13 3.30 -10.94 -14.91
C PRO A 13 2.00 -10.97 -14.11
N LYS A 14 0.91 -11.24 -14.82
CA LYS A 14 -0.44 -11.20 -14.24
C LYS A 14 -0.63 -12.15 -13.06
N ASP A 15 -0.07 -13.34 -13.12
CA ASP A 15 -0.16 -14.32 -12.03
C ASP A 15 0.59 -13.84 -10.77
N VAL A 16 1.73 -13.19 -10.95
CA VAL A 16 2.47 -12.57 -9.83
C VAL A 16 1.68 -11.39 -9.28
N LEU A 17 1.10 -10.59 -10.16
CA LEU A 17 0.29 -9.44 -9.78
C LEU A 17 -0.88 -9.87 -8.87
N GLU A 18 -1.56 -10.96 -9.21
CA GLU A 18 -2.66 -11.50 -8.40
C GLU A 18 -2.19 -11.90 -7.00
N ARG A 19 -1.00 -12.48 -6.90
CA ARG A 19 -0.41 -12.82 -5.60
C ARG A 19 -0.07 -11.57 -4.79
N LEU A 20 0.42 -10.53 -5.45
CA LEU A 20 0.73 -9.25 -4.78
C LEU A 20 -0.54 -8.60 -4.24
N VAL A 21 -1.64 -8.66 -4.98
CA VAL A 21 -2.93 -8.16 -4.51
C VAL A 21 -3.37 -8.91 -3.26
N ALA A 22 -3.27 -10.24 -3.25
CA ALA A 22 -3.65 -11.06 -2.10
C ALA A 22 -2.80 -10.73 -0.88
N ILE A 23 -1.50 -10.54 -1.05
CA ILE A 23 -0.58 -10.15 0.02
C ILE A 23 -0.97 -8.78 0.58
N ALA A 24 -1.24 -7.82 -0.30
CA ALA A 24 -1.61 -6.46 0.11
C ALA A 24 -2.96 -6.45 0.84
N ASP A 25 -3.95 -7.15 0.30
CA ASP A 25 -5.27 -7.26 0.93
C ASP A 25 -5.15 -7.83 2.34
N LYS A 26 -4.36 -8.88 2.51
CA LYS A 26 -4.14 -9.50 3.82
C LYS A 26 -3.46 -8.53 4.78
N ALA A 27 -2.48 -7.78 4.31
CA ALA A 27 -1.75 -6.82 5.14
C ALA A 27 -2.67 -5.72 5.67
N PHE A 28 -3.55 -5.20 4.83
CA PHE A 28 -4.45 -4.12 5.21
C PHE A 28 -5.70 -4.59 5.96
N ASN A 29 -6.00 -5.88 5.91
CA ASN A 29 -7.14 -6.47 6.64
C ASN A 29 -6.69 -7.24 7.89
N ASN A 30 -5.59 -6.82 8.50
CA ASN A 30 -5.00 -7.51 9.66
C ASN A 30 -5.81 -7.39 10.95
N ARG A 31 -6.78 -6.50 10.99
CA ARG A 31 -7.72 -6.34 12.11
C ARG A 31 -9.12 -6.28 11.50
N ALA A 32 -10.15 -6.32 12.32
CA ALA A 32 -11.52 -6.17 11.86
C ALA A 32 -11.72 -4.79 11.21
N GLY A 33 -10.78 -4.40 10.40
CA GLY A 33 -10.65 -3.09 9.83
C GLY A 33 -11.62 -2.86 8.70
N LYS A 34 -11.92 -1.59 8.52
CA LYS A 34 -12.78 -1.11 7.46
C LYS A 34 -11.95 -0.43 6.38
N VAL A 35 -10.69 -0.82 6.28
CA VAL A 35 -9.85 -0.38 5.18
C VAL A 35 -10.38 -1.02 3.90
N LYS A 36 -10.63 -0.19 2.91
CA LYS A 36 -11.22 -0.64 1.64
C LYS A 36 -10.20 -0.60 0.53
N ASN A 37 -10.17 -1.68 -0.26
CA ASN A 37 -9.44 -1.69 -1.51
C ASN A 37 -10.34 -1.00 -2.55
N VAL A 38 -9.94 0.19 -2.97
CA VAL A 38 -10.67 0.98 -3.96
C VAL A 38 -9.89 1.08 -5.28
N SER A 39 -9.06 0.09 -5.55
CA SER A 39 -8.22 0.03 -6.76
C SER A 39 -9.09 0.01 -8.03
N MET A 40 -8.72 0.84 -9.00
CA MET A 40 -9.42 0.95 -10.27
C MET A 40 -8.60 0.41 -11.44
N SER A 41 -7.36 0.02 -11.18
CA SER A 41 -6.42 -0.46 -12.19
C SER A 41 -5.62 -1.62 -11.61
N PRO A 42 -5.29 -2.67 -12.40
CA PRO A 42 -4.60 -3.84 -11.87
C PRO A 42 -3.17 -3.55 -11.37
N TYR A 43 -2.51 -2.51 -11.87
CA TYR A 43 -1.14 -2.17 -11.46
C TYR A 43 -1.08 -1.03 -10.45
N ARG A 44 -2.21 -0.56 -9.97
CA ARG A 44 -2.28 0.47 -8.94
C ARG A 44 -3.23 0.02 -7.85
N PHE A 45 -2.68 -0.32 -6.69
CA PHE A 45 -3.46 -0.71 -5.52
C PHE A 45 -3.75 0.54 -4.69
N ILE A 46 -5.01 0.75 -4.34
CA ILE A 46 -5.41 1.89 -3.51
C ILE A 46 -6.18 1.36 -2.31
N TYR A 47 -5.67 1.62 -1.12
CA TYR A 47 -6.31 1.27 0.15
C TYR A 47 -6.70 2.53 0.88
N GLU A 48 -7.96 2.63 1.28
CA GLU A 48 -8.56 3.84 1.78
C GLU A 48 -9.21 3.62 3.14
N GLY A 49 -9.12 4.61 4.01
CA GLY A 49 -9.81 4.60 5.30
C GLY A 49 -9.95 6.00 5.86
N GLY A 50 -10.88 6.15 6.80
CA GLY A 50 -11.09 7.40 7.54
C GLY A 50 -10.20 7.45 8.79
N GLU A 51 -10.48 8.40 9.68
CA GLU A 51 -9.72 8.55 10.92
C GLU A 51 -9.73 7.30 11.79
N SER A 52 -10.86 6.60 11.84
CA SER A 52 -10.99 5.35 12.62
C SER A 52 -10.07 4.26 12.11
N GLU A 53 -9.71 4.30 10.82
CA GLU A 53 -8.88 3.30 10.15
C GLU A 53 -7.44 3.74 9.97
N TYR A 54 -7.07 4.92 10.47
CA TYR A 54 -5.71 5.45 10.35
C TYR A 54 -4.67 4.46 10.86
N GLY A 55 -4.88 3.94 12.07
CA GLY A 55 -3.98 2.95 12.66
C GLY A 55 -3.91 1.66 11.86
N CYS A 56 -5.04 1.22 11.30
CA CYS A 56 -5.08 0.02 10.45
C CYS A 56 -4.29 0.23 9.16
N LEU A 57 -4.37 1.43 8.57
CA LEU A 57 -3.59 1.77 7.39
C LEU A 57 -2.09 1.79 7.70
N GLU A 58 -1.69 2.36 8.83
CA GLU A 58 -0.28 2.37 9.26
C GLU A 58 0.25 0.95 9.48
N VAL A 59 -0.48 0.15 10.23
CA VAL A 59 -0.08 -1.24 10.51
C VAL A 59 -0.02 -2.06 9.22
N GLY A 60 -1.02 -1.90 8.35
CA GLY A 60 -1.06 -2.57 7.06
C GLY A 60 0.14 -2.20 6.19
N MET A 61 0.44 -0.93 6.13
CA MET A 61 1.60 -0.40 5.40
C MET A 61 2.91 -1.00 5.90
N LEU A 62 3.10 -1.04 7.21
CA LEU A 62 4.32 -1.59 7.81
C LEU A 62 4.42 -3.10 7.62
N ASN A 63 3.31 -3.82 7.72
CA ASN A 63 3.28 -5.25 7.48
C ASN A 63 3.63 -5.57 6.02
N LEU A 64 3.09 -4.79 5.10
CA LEU A 64 3.36 -4.98 3.67
C LEU A 64 4.81 -4.68 3.33
N LYS A 65 5.36 -3.61 3.90
CA LYS A 65 6.78 -3.26 3.75
C LYS A 65 7.69 -4.42 4.16
N ARG A 66 7.31 -5.16 5.20
CA ARG A 66 8.11 -6.25 5.75
C ARG A 66 7.96 -7.55 4.97
N GLU A 67 6.99 -7.62 4.09
CA GLU A 67 6.77 -8.82 3.28
C GLU A 67 7.96 -9.03 2.35
N ALA A 68 8.59 -10.21 2.44
CA ALA A 68 9.82 -10.50 1.71
C ALA A 68 9.64 -10.33 0.20
N GLY A 69 10.46 -9.46 -0.39
CA GLY A 69 10.47 -9.24 -1.83
C GLY A 69 9.37 -8.32 -2.37
N PHE A 70 8.43 -7.90 -1.56
CA PHE A 70 7.32 -7.05 -2.05
C PHE A 70 7.82 -5.75 -2.68
N LEU A 71 8.75 -5.06 -2.02
CA LEU A 71 9.27 -3.79 -2.51
C LEU A 71 9.96 -3.91 -3.88
N ASN A 72 10.44 -5.09 -4.24
CA ASN A 72 11.10 -5.31 -5.53
C ASN A 72 10.14 -5.13 -6.71
N PHE A 73 8.84 -5.25 -6.48
CA PHE A 73 7.81 -5.13 -7.51
C PHE A 73 7.18 -3.74 -7.56
N VAL A 74 7.52 -2.87 -6.61
CA VAL A 74 6.89 -1.57 -6.44
C VAL A 74 7.67 -0.50 -7.20
N SER A 75 6.97 0.28 -8.03
CA SER A 75 7.55 1.43 -8.73
C SER A 75 7.27 2.75 -8.02
N ALA A 76 6.18 2.81 -7.24
CA ALA A 76 5.85 3.98 -6.42
C ALA A 76 4.96 3.56 -5.27
N TRP A 77 5.08 4.22 -4.14
CA TRP A 77 4.22 3.99 -2.98
C TRP A 77 4.07 5.31 -2.24
N GLU A 78 2.84 5.76 -2.09
CA GLU A 78 2.55 7.08 -1.51
C GLU A 78 1.49 6.98 -0.42
N TRP A 79 1.70 7.75 0.64
CA TRP A 79 0.68 8.04 1.65
C TRP A 79 -0.01 9.33 1.23
N VAL A 80 -1.30 9.26 0.98
CA VAL A 80 -2.11 10.42 0.62
C VAL A 80 -2.99 10.81 1.80
N ASP A 81 -2.93 12.06 2.18
CA ASP A 81 -3.62 12.60 3.33
C ASP A 81 -4.47 13.79 2.90
N ASP A 82 -5.49 14.13 3.68
CA ASP A 82 -6.29 15.33 3.43
C ASP A 82 -5.44 16.60 3.63
N ASP A 83 -4.43 16.52 4.52
CA ASP A 83 -3.45 17.58 4.68
C ASP A 83 -2.28 17.34 3.72
N PRO A 84 -2.06 18.25 2.72
CA PRO A 84 -0.96 18.08 1.77
C PRO A 84 0.42 17.98 2.42
N ASN A 85 0.60 18.56 3.60
CA ASN A 85 1.87 18.52 4.32
C ASN A 85 2.17 17.16 4.93
N GLU A 86 1.15 16.31 5.06
CA GLU A 86 1.28 14.96 5.61
C GLU A 86 1.40 13.89 4.53
N CYS A 87 1.29 14.26 3.26
CA CYS A 87 1.53 13.34 2.16
C CYS A 87 3.01 12.96 2.10
N CYS A 88 3.30 11.70 1.83
CA CYS A 88 4.65 11.17 1.96
C CYS A 88 4.96 10.12 0.88
N ASP A 89 6.16 10.20 0.32
CA ASP A 89 6.70 9.18 -0.58
C ASP A 89 7.22 8.01 0.26
N LEU A 90 6.38 7.00 0.42
CA LEU A 90 6.70 5.84 1.26
C LEU A 90 7.78 4.96 0.64
N LEU A 91 7.80 4.83 -0.68
CA LEU A 91 8.83 4.01 -1.32
C LEU A 91 10.21 4.58 -1.03
N LYS A 92 10.37 5.89 -1.16
CA LYS A 92 11.62 6.57 -0.85
C LYS A 92 12.00 6.38 0.62
N LEU A 93 11.02 6.51 1.51
CA LEU A 93 11.25 6.32 2.94
C LEU A 93 11.70 4.89 3.26
N PHE A 94 11.04 3.89 2.68
CA PHE A 94 11.31 2.48 2.97
C PHE A 94 12.58 1.97 2.32
N THR A 95 13.05 2.59 1.26
CA THR A 95 14.26 2.19 0.54
C THR A 95 15.47 3.05 0.90
N LYS A 96 15.29 4.03 1.78
CA LYS A 96 16.37 4.91 2.20
C LYS A 96 17.45 4.11 2.95
N LYS A 97 18.65 4.12 2.43
CA LYS A 97 19.83 3.53 3.09
C LYS A 97 20.41 4.53 4.07
N ARG A 98 20.84 4.00 5.21
CA ARG A 98 21.56 4.79 6.20
C ARG A 98 23.04 4.91 5.83
#